data_8b843672f298dd6d463b4c7da181b491
#
_entry.id   8b843672f298dd6d463b4c7da181b491
#
_cell.length_a   1.000
_cell.length_b   1.000
_cell.length_c   1.000
_cell.angle_alpha   90.00
_cell.angle_beta   90.00
_cell.angle_gamma   90.00
#
_symmetry.space_group_name_H-M   'P 1'
#
loop_
_entity.id
_entity.type
_entity.pdbx_description
1 polymer ?
#
loop_
_entity_poly.entity_id
_entity_poly.type
_entity_poly.pdbx_seq_one_letter_code
_entity_poly.pdbx_strand_id
1 'polypeptide(L)'
;EILIQHPILAELNSSSVNTVRAMTFHGELLSCVLKVGRGGAVVDNMCSQGMYGNINMQYGLTDSLFYDIDLNEYAFHPTSGARLIGVEIPNWNELEEMVCKAAKLFPDVEYIGWDCAILQDKVVIIEANEASGHDLSCQSTKQEGIYERIKEIQNRRRQGEAR
;
A
#
# COMPACT_ATOMS: atom_id res chain seq x y z
N GLU A 1 -16.64 14.29 3.18
CA GLU A 1 -15.46 15.07 3.58
C GLU A 1 -14.43 14.98 2.45
N ILE A 2 -13.76 16.10 2.12
CA ILE A 2 -12.69 16.10 1.11
C ILE A 2 -11.40 15.70 1.84
N LEU A 3 -10.72 14.68 1.35
CA LEU A 3 -9.41 14.25 1.88
C LEU A 3 -8.31 15.12 1.26
N ILE A 4 -7.47 15.72 2.10
CA ILE A 4 -6.27 16.44 1.69
C ILE A 4 -5.07 15.59 2.06
N GLN A 5 -4.41 15.03 1.06
CA GLN A 5 -3.24 14.16 1.27
C GLN A 5 -2.05 14.91 1.83
N HIS A 6 -1.15 14.18 2.47
CA HIS A 6 0.10 14.73 3.01
C HIS A 6 0.95 15.39 1.90
N PRO A 7 1.59 16.54 2.17
CA PRO A 7 2.39 17.27 1.17
C PRO A 7 3.44 16.42 0.45
N ILE A 8 4.15 15.54 1.14
CA ILE A 8 5.13 14.62 0.54
C ILE A 8 4.50 13.76 -0.57
N LEU A 9 3.29 13.25 -0.34
CA LEU A 9 2.60 12.46 -1.37
C LEU A 9 2.01 13.34 -2.47
N ALA A 10 1.59 14.56 -2.13
CA ALA A 10 1.09 15.53 -3.12
C ALA A 10 2.19 15.98 -4.10
N GLU A 11 3.47 15.98 -3.70
CA GLU A 11 4.60 16.24 -4.59
C GLU A 11 4.76 15.17 -5.68
N LEU A 12 4.37 13.93 -5.41
CA LEU A 12 4.40 12.86 -6.41
C LEU A 12 3.31 13.10 -7.46
N ASN A 13 2.09 13.29 -7.01
CA ASN A 13 0.94 13.64 -7.85
C ASN A 13 -0.09 14.39 -7.02
N SER A 14 -0.46 15.60 -7.46
CA SER A 14 -1.45 16.46 -6.79
C SER A 14 -2.84 16.34 -7.37
N SER A 15 -3.04 15.64 -8.49
CA SER A 15 -4.34 15.54 -9.18
C SER A 15 -5.28 14.50 -8.56
N SER A 16 -4.74 13.55 -7.79
CA SER A 16 -5.50 12.54 -7.05
C SER A 16 -4.92 12.34 -5.66
N VAL A 17 -5.68 11.72 -4.78
CA VAL A 17 -5.15 11.20 -3.51
C VAL A 17 -4.34 9.96 -3.83
N ASN A 18 -3.03 9.97 -3.51
CA ASN A 18 -2.18 8.80 -3.62
C ASN A 18 -2.38 7.95 -2.37
N THR A 19 -2.62 6.66 -2.52
CA THR A 19 -3.01 5.78 -1.43
C THR A 19 -1.98 4.69 -1.16
N VAL A 20 -1.93 4.22 0.08
CA VAL A 20 -1.23 2.99 0.42
C VAL A 20 -2.23 1.83 0.38
N ARG A 21 -1.96 0.83 -0.47
CA ARG A 21 -2.60 -0.48 -0.38
C ARG A 21 -1.82 -1.31 0.62
N ALA A 22 -2.38 -1.51 1.82
CA ALA A 22 -1.85 -2.40 2.83
C ALA A 22 -2.60 -3.73 2.80
N MET A 23 -1.89 -4.83 2.83
CA MET A 23 -2.46 -6.16 2.91
C MET A 23 -2.24 -6.73 4.30
N THR A 24 -3.30 -7.23 4.93
CA THR A 24 -3.18 -7.96 6.21
C THR A 24 -3.59 -9.42 6.02
N PHE A 25 -2.91 -10.30 6.74
CA PHE A 25 -3.24 -11.71 6.84
C PHE A 25 -3.31 -12.11 8.31
N HIS A 26 -4.45 -12.60 8.75
CA HIS A 26 -4.74 -12.91 10.16
C HIS A 26 -4.42 -11.75 11.13
N GLY A 27 -4.63 -10.50 10.69
CA GLY A 27 -4.39 -9.32 11.51
C GLY A 27 -2.92 -8.88 11.60
N GLU A 28 -2.02 -9.49 10.83
CA GLU A 28 -0.63 -9.06 10.66
C GLU A 28 -0.41 -8.40 9.29
N LEU A 29 0.42 -7.38 9.23
CA LEU A 29 0.79 -6.72 7.97
C LEU A 29 1.59 -7.69 7.09
N LEU A 30 1.12 -7.92 5.87
CA LEU A 30 1.67 -8.87 4.92
C LEU A 30 2.53 -8.21 3.84
N SER A 31 2.02 -7.14 3.24
CA SER A 31 2.70 -6.35 2.22
C SER A 31 2.07 -4.97 2.09
N CYS A 32 2.83 -4.02 1.55
CA CYS A 32 2.34 -2.68 1.25
C CYS A 32 2.88 -2.18 -0.09
N VAL A 33 2.04 -1.48 -0.83
CA VAL A 33 2.44 -0.74 -2.02
C VAL A 33 1.88 0.68 -1.98
N LEU A 34 2.66 1.64 -2.48
CA LEU A 34 2.17 2.99 -2.74
C LEU A 34 1.56 3.03 -4.14
N LYS A 35 0.32 3.48 -4.22
CA LYS A 35 -0.38 3.76 -5.47
C LYS A 35 -0.31 5.25 -5.77
N VAL A 36 0.09 5.61 -6.99
CA VAL A 36 0.24 6.99 -7.43
C VAL A 36 -0.50 7.17 -8.75
N GLY A 37 -1.41 8.13 -8.79
CA GLY A 37 -2.10 8.50 -10.03
C GLY A 37 -1.17 9.22 -11.02
N ARG A 38 -1.52 9.24 -12.30
CA ARG A 38 -0.79 10.01 -13.31
C ARG A 38 -1.73 10.62 -14.36
N GLY A 39 -1.19 11.50 -15.21
CA GLY A 39 -1.91 12.02 -16.37
C GLY A 39 -3.15 12.87 -16.06
N GLY A 40 -3.26 13.46 -14.85
CA GLY A 40 -4.43 14.24 -14.44
C GLY A 40 -5.64 13.38 -14.03
N ALA A 41 -5.46 12.06 -13.89
CA ALA A 41 -6.49 11.19 -13.35
C ALA A 41 -6.84 11.61 -11.92
N VAL A 42 -8.13 11.58 -11.57
CA VAL A 42 -8.63 11.93 -10.22
C VAL A 42 -8.56 10.77 -9.25
N VAL A 43 -8.14 9.58 -9.71
CA VAL A 43 -7.95 8.35 -8.93
C VAL A 43 -6.58 7.74 -9.23
N ASP A 44 -6.05 7.01 -8.25
CA ASP A 44 -4.74 6.37 -8.33
C ASP A 44 -4.80 4.90 -8.79
N ASN A 45 -5.96 4.39 -9.19
CA ASN A 45 -6.15 3.02 -9.60
C ASN A 45 -5.39 2.68 -10.88
N MET A 46 -4.81 1.47 -10.96
CA MET A 46 -4.09 0.97 -12.13
C MET A 46 -4.91 1.03 -13.42
N CYS A 47 -6.19 0.65 -13.37
CA CYS A 47 -7.11 0.72 -14.52
C CYS A 47 -7.34 2.16 -15.01
N SER A 48 -7.02 3.16 -14.17
CA SER A 48 -7.11 4.59 -14.47
C SER A 48 -5.73 5.21 -14.70
N GLN A 49 -4.78 4.45 -15.25
CA GLN A 49 -3.39 4.85 -15.51
C GLN A 49 -2.54 5.06 -14.25
N GLY A 50 -2.96 4.58 -13.09
CA GLY A 50 -2.15 4.62 -11.88
C GLY A 50 -0.90 3.75 -11.98
N MET A 51 0.05 4.05 -11.10
CA MET A 51 1.29 3.30 -10.91
C MET A 51 1.37 2.83 -9.46
N TYR A 52 2.14 1.79 -9.22
CA TYR A 52 2.38 1.27 -7.88
C TYR A 52 3.83 0.87 -7.70
N GLY A 53 4.34 1.04 -6.50
CA GLY A 53 5.67 0.63 -6.10
C GLY A 53 5.67 0.04 -4.70
N ASN A 54 6.61 -0.87 -4.43
CA ASN A 54 6.73 -1.54 -3.15
C ASN A 54 7.12 -0.56 -2.03
N ILE A 55 6.57 -0.78 -0.86
CA ILE A 55 6.98 -0.12 0.38
C ILE A 55 7.72 -1.15 1.24
N ASN A 56 8.95 -0.85 1.61
CA ASN A 56 9.69 -1.59 2.61
C ASN A 56 9.01 -1.43 3.98
N MET A 57 8.42 -2.51 4.47
CA MET A 57 7.62 -2.47 5.69
C MET A 57 8.44 -2.18 6.96
N GLN A 58 9.74 -2.45 6.95
CA GLN A 58 10.61 -2.17 8.11
C GLN A 58 10.85 -0.66 8.28
N TYR A 59 10.90 0.07 7.18
CA TYR A 59 11.31 1.48 7.18
C TYR A 59 10.22 2.44 6.73
N GLY A 60 9.12 1.95 6.15
CA GLY A 60 8.09 2.80 5.56
C GLY A 60 8.58 3.60 4.36
N LEU A 61 9.49 3.04 3.56
CA LEU A 61 10.08 3.69 2.39
C LEU A 61 9.72 2.94 1.12
N THR A 62 9.48 3.67 0.03
CA THR A 62 9.40 3.02 -1.29
C THR A 62 10.79 2.55 -1.72
N ASP A 63 10.92 1.28 -2.09
CA ASP A 63 12.22 0.65 -2.35
C ASP A 63 12.32 -0.10 -3.67
N SER A 64 11.35 0.09 -4.58
CA SER A 64 11.34 -0.49 -5.92
C SER A 64 11.07 0.56 -7.01
N LEU A 65 11.27 0.19 -8.27
CA LEU A 65 10.65 0.86 -9.39
C LEU A 65 9.12 0.82 -9.26
N PHE A 66 8.44 1.77 -9.83
CA PHE A 66 6.99 1.78 -9.96
C PHE A 66 6.60 1.19 -11.30
N TYR A 67 5.45 0.53 -11.34
CA TYR A 67 4.92 -0.15 -12.51
C TYR A 67 3.51 0.34 -12.81
N ASP A 68 3.17 0.46 -14.08
CA ASP A 68 1.78 0.61 -14.52
C ASP A 68 1.18 -0.75 -14.91
N ILE A 69 -0.05 -0.76 -15.42
CA ILE A 69 -0.75 -1.97 -15.83
C ILE A 69 -0.06 -2.71 -17.01
N ASP A 70 0.69 -1.98 -17.82
CA ASP A 70 1.42 -2.52 -18.97
C ASP A 70 2.85 -2.95 -18.57
N LEU A 71 3.20 -2.90 -17.27
CA LEU A 71 4.51 -3.21 -16.69
C LEU A 71 5.63 -2.28 -17.16
N ASN A 72 5.29 -1.07 -17.60
CA ASN A 72 6.31 -0.05 -17.82
C ASN A 72 6.92 0.39 -16.48
N GLU A 73 8.23 0.61 -16.46
CA GLU A 73 9.03 0.90 -15.27
C GLU A 73 9.27 2.39 -15.10
N TYR A 74 9.08 2.88 -13.86
CA TYR A 74 9.24 4.29 -13.51
C TYR A 74 10.10 4.46 -12.26
N ALA A 75 11.23 5.16 -12.36
CA ALA A 75 11.99 5.66 -11.22
C ALA A 75 11.56 7.09 -10.83
N PHE A 76 10.95 7.80 -11.78
CA PHE A 76 10.44 9.15 -11.63
C PHE A 76 9.01 9.23 -12.15
N HIS A 77 8.19 10.04 -11.51
CA HIS A 77 6.81 10.24 -11.94
C HIS A 77 6.78 10.98 -13.30
N PRO A 78 6.08 10.43 -14.32
CA PRO A 78 6.19 10.94 -15.70
C PRO A 78 5.65 12.35 -15.90
N THR A 79 4.75 12.81 -15.03
CA THR A 79 4.15 14.16 -15.13
C THR A 79 4.84 15.17 -14.21
N SER A 80 5.01 14.84 -12.93
CA SER A 80 5.62 15.76 -11.96
C SER A 80 7.14 15.76 -11.99
N GLY A 81 7.78 14.69 -12.50
CA GLY A 81 9.23 14.49 -12.42
C GLY A 81 9.74 14.12 -11.03
N ALA A 82 8.84 13.95 -10.05
CA ALA A 82 9.20 13.57 -8.70
C ALA A 82 9.85 12.18 -8.66
N ARG A 83 10.85 12.00 -7.81
CA ARG A 83 11.47 10.69 -7.59
C ARG A 83 10.51 9.79 -6.84
N LEU A 84 10.34 8.55 -7.31
CA LEU A 84 9.41 7.58 -6.75
C LEU A 84 10.07 6.59 -5.78
N ILE A 85 11.38 6.39 -5.88
CA ILE A 85 12.16 5.48 -5.03
C ILE A 85 12.75 6.25 -3.85
N GLY A 86 12.61 5.72 -2.64
CA GLY A 86 13.10 6.34 -1.41
C GLY A 86 12.15 7.40 -0.85
N VAL A 87 10.87 7.35 -1.24
CA VAL A 87 9.82 8.21 -0.67
C VAL A 87 9.45 7.66 0.71
N GLU A 88 9.59 8.48 1.73
CA GLU A 88 9.13 8.17 3.08
C GLU A 88 7.59 8.27 3.14
N ILE A 89 6.96 7.24 3.66
CA ILE A 89 5.51 7.25 3.90
C ILE A 89 5.25 7.90 5.25
N PRO A 90 4.64 9.09 5.28
CA PRO A 90 4.35 9.76 6.54
C PRO A 90 3.38 8.95 7.39
N ASN A 91 3.47 9.08 8.71
CA ASN A 91 2.60 8.38 9.67
C ASN A 91 2.63 6.85 9.52
N TRP A 92 3.76 6.27 9.10
CA TRP A 92 3.91 4.85 8.80
C TRP A 92 3.48 3.93 9.95
N ASN A 93 3.95 4.21 11.17
CA ASN A 93 3.62 3.40 12.34
C ASN A 93 2.11 3.45 12.66
N GLU A 94 1.47 4.60 12.47
CA GLU A 94 0.03 4.76 12.64
C GLU A 94 -0.74 3.92 11.61
N LEU A 95 -0.28 3.90 10.35
CA LEU A 95 -0.86 3.07 9.30
C LEU A 95 -0.82 1.59 9.69
N GLU A 96 0.36 1.08 10.06
CA GLU A 96 0.54 -0.32 10.44
C GLU A 96 -0.37 -0.69 11.61
N GLU A 97 -0.35 0.11 12.68
CA GLU A 97 -1.21 -0.12 13.85
C GLU A 97 -2.69 -0.10 13.49
N MET A 98 -3.11 0.87 12.67
CA MET A 98 -4.52 1.05 12.28
C MET A 98 -5.04 -0.16 11.51
N VAL A 99 -4.33 -0.59 10.45
CA VAL A 99 -4.79 -1.72 9.63
C VAL A 99 -4.76 -3.04 10.38
N CYS A 100 -3.75 -3.26 11.24
CA CYS A 100 -3.67 -4.46 12.07
C CYS A 100 -4.78 -4.48 13.15
N LYS A 101 -5.11 -3.34 13.74
CA LYS A 101 -6.24 -3.23 14.69
C LYS A 101 -7.57 -3.42 13.98
N ALA A 102 -7.75 -2.80 12.81
CA ALA A 102 -8.97 -2.93 12.01
C ALA A 102 -9.20 -4.39 11.58
N ALA A 103 -8.15 -5.09 11.12
CA ALA A 103 -8.25 -6.49 10.71
C ALA A 103 -8.71 -7.42 11.84
N LYS A 104 -8.34 -7.15 13.08
CA LYS A 104 -8.77 -7.93 14.26
C LYS A 104 -10.27 -7.80 14.57
N LEU A 105 -10.95 -6.79 14.01
CA LEU A 105 -12.41 -6.65 14.14
C LEU A 105 -13.17 -7.59 13.20
N PHE A 106 -12.47 -8.21 12.23
CA PHE A 106 -13.02 -9.14 11.25
C PHE A 106 -12.32 -10.51 11.34
N PRO A 107 -12.47 -11.24 12.46
CA PRO A 107 -11.69 -12.47 12.72
C PRO A 107 -11.95 -13.60 11.71
N ASP A 108 -13.11 -13.57 11.04
CA ASP A 108 -13.51 -14.55 10.04
C ASP A 108 -12.96 -14.23 8.63
N VAL A 109 -12.34 -13.06 8.45
CA VAL A 109 -11.73 -12.64 7.18
C VAL A 109 -10.22 -12.66 7.34
N GLU A 110 -9.60 -13.72 6.88
CA GLU A 110 -8.17 -13.94 7.07
C GLU A 110 -7.29 -12.95 6.29
N TYR A 111 -7.74 -12.56 5.09
CA TYR A 111 -7.00 -11.74 4.14
C TYR A 111 -7.79 -10.50 3.75
N ILE A 112 -7.26 -9.32 4.08
CA ILE A 112 -7.93 -8.05 3.82
C ILE A 112 -6.96 -7.07 3.17
N GLY A 113 -7.39 -6.43 2.09
CA GLY A 113 -6.71 -5.29 1.47
C GLY A 113 -7.34 -3.98 1.93
N TRP A 114 -6.50 -3.07 2.39
CA TRP A 114 -6.87 -1.76 2.92
C TRP A 114 -6.35 -0.67 1.99
N ASP A 115 -7.22 0.20 1.52
CA ASP A 115 -6.81 1.44 0.86
C ASP A 115 -6.78 2.57 1.88
N CYS A 116 -5.57 3.10 2.12
CA CYS A 116 -5.34 4.11 3.15
C CYS A 116 -4.87 5.42 2.53
N ALA A 117 -5.52 6.52 2.88
CA ALA A 117 -5.02 7.87 2.62
C ALA A 117 -4.14 8.34 3.78
N ILE A 118 -3.00 8.94 3.44
CA ILE A 118 -2.10 9.56 4.40
C ILE A 118 -2.36 11.07 4.37
N LEU A 119 -2.90 11.59 5.45
CA LEU A 119 -3.14 13.01 5.64
C LEU A 119 -1.99 13.64 6.45
N GLN A 120 -2.02 14.94 6.66
CA GLN A 120 -0.92 15.63 7.35
C GLN A 120 -0.73 15.16 8.79
N ASP A 121 -1.83 14.86 9.48
CA ASP A 121 -1.88 14.59 10.92
C ASP A 121 -2.47 13.21 11.28
N LYS A 122 -2.89 12.43 10.29
CA LYS A 122 -3.54 11.13 10.51
C LYS A 122 -3.55 10.24 9.27
N VAL A 123 -3.80 8.97 9.50
CA VAL A 123 -4.13 7.99 8.46
C VAL A 123 -5.65 7.76 8.42
N VAL A 124 -6.20 7.54 7.24
CA VAL A 124 -7.63 7.24 7.04
C VAL A 124 -7.78 6.00 6.16
N ILE A 125 -8.48 4.99 6.64
CA ILE A 125 -8.91 3.86 5.82
C ILE A 125 -10.07 4.36 4.92
N ILE A 126 -9.88 4.28 3.61
CA ILE A 126 -10.90 4.64 2.62
C ILE A 126 -11.78 3.43 2.33
N GLU A 127 -11.16 2.27 2.16
CA GLU A 127 -11.83 1.05 1.72
C GLU A 127 -11.15 -0.20 2.29
N ALA A 128 -11.96 -1.23 2.54
CA ALA A 128 -11.50 -2.56 2.93
C ALA A 128 -12.08 -3.59 1.95
N ASN A 129 -11.23 -4.45 1.41
CA ASN A 129 -11.58 -5.45 0.41
C ASN A 129 -11.23 -6.87 0.92
N GLU A 130 -12.22 -7.73 1.12
CA GLU A 130 -12.02 -9.14 1.48
C GLU A 130 -11.50 -9.99 0.32
N ALA A 131 -11.91 -9.65 -0.90
CA ALA A 131 -11.45 -10.28 -2.14
C ALA A 131 -10.41 -9.40 -2.84
N SER A 132 -9.47 -8.88 -2.07
CA SER A 132 -8.38 -8.06 -2.60
C SER A 132 -7.64 -8.88 -3.66
N GLY A 133 -7.73 -8.46 -4.91
CA GLY A 133 -7.13 -9.16 -6.04
C GLY A 133 -5.64 -9.45 -5.80
N HIS A 134 -5.20 -10.63 -6.18
CA HIS A 134 -3.79 -11.01 -6.17
C HIS A 134 -3.06 -10.46 -7.41
N ASP A 135 -3.52 -9.33 -7.88
CA ASP A 135 -2.90 -8.61 -8.97
C ASP A 135 -1.57 -7.96 -8.54
N LEU A 136 -0.92 -7.33 -9.47
CA LEU A 136 0.38 -6.71 -9.27
C LEU A 136 0.39 -5.69 -8.11
N SER A 137 -0.76 -5.10 -7.75
CA SER A 137 -0.87 -4.15 -6.66
C SER A 137 -0.76 -4.78 -5.26
N CYS A 138 -0.92 -6.10 -5.16
CA CYS A 138 -0.88 -6.86 -3.90
C CYS A 138 0.43 -7.63 -3.71
N GLN A 139 1.22 -7.79 -4.77
CA GLN A 139 2.48 -8.50 -4.73
C GLN A 139 3.65 -7.52 -4.62
N SER A 140 4.76 -7.98 -4.06
CA SER A 140 6.00 -7.21 -4.11
C SER A 140 6.39 -6.95 -5.56
N THR A 141 6.61 -5.70 -5.90
CA THR A 141 7.12 -5.32 -7.24
C THR A 141 8.53 -5.81 -7.50
N LYS A 142 9.21 -6.36 -6.48
CA LYS A 142 10.48 -7.10 -6.62
C LYS A 142 10.28 -8.53 -7.09
N GLN A 143 9.04 -8.96 -7.35
CA GLN A 143 8.66 -10.32 -7.76
C GLN A 143 8.98 -11.42 -6.72
N GLU A 144 9.21 -11.04 -5.48
CA GLU A 144 9.45 -11.99 -4.39
C GLU A 144 8.17 -12.71 -3.97
N GLY A 145 7.00 -12.13 -4.27
CA GLY A 145 5.69 -12.63 -3.83
C GLY A 145 5.51 -12.58 -2.32
N ILE A 146 4.33 -12.99 -1.86
CA ILE A 146 3.94 -12.95 -0.44
C ILE A 146 3.86 -14.35 0.21
N TYR A 147 4.13 -15.39 -0.56
CA TYR A 147 3.88 -16.78 -0.14
C TYR A 147 4.71 -17.20 1.09
N GLU A 148 6.00 -16.88 1.12
CA GLU A 148 6.86 -17.23 2.27
C GLU A 148 6.41 -16.50 3.53
N ARG A 149 5.99 -15.23 3.41
CA ARG A 149 5.46 -14.47 4.54
C ARG A 149 4.14 -15.06 5.07
N ILE A 150 3.26 -15.49 4.18
CA ILE A 150 2.03 -16.21 4.56
C ILE A 150 2.36 -17.47 5.35
N LYS A 151 3.32 -18.28 4.86
CA LYS A 151 3.76 -19.49 5.57
C LYS A 151 4.32 -19.18 6.97
N GLU A 152 5.14 -18.16 7.09
CA GLU A 152 5.68 -17.74 8.39
C GLU A 152 4.57 -17.40 9.37
N ILE A 153 3.59 -16.60 8.96
CA ILE A 153 2.45 -16.22 9.80
C ILE A 153 1.65 -17.46 10.19
N GLN A 154 1.33 -18.35 9.23
CA GLN A 154 0.58 -19.59 9.51
C GLN A 154 1.33 -20.51 10.48
N ASN A 155 2.65 -20.67 10.32
CA ASN A 155 3.46 -21.51 11.19
C ASN A 155 3.50 -20.96 12.63
N ARG A 156 3.67 -19.65 12.82
CA ARG A 156 3.62 -19.02 14.15
C ARG A 156 2.27 -19.24 14.82
N ARG A 157 1.17 -19.09 14.07
CA ARG A 157 -0.18 -19.31 14.61
C ARG A 157 -0.42 -20.76 15.04
N ARG A 158 0.07 -21.74 14.25
CA ARG A 158 0.00 -23.17 14.61
C ARG A 158 0.81 -23.51 15.86
N GLN A 159 1.88 -22.80 16.13
CA GLN A 159 2.74 -22.98 17.29
C GLN A 159 2.21 -22.23 18.54
N GLY A 160 1.11 -21.51 18.43
CA GLY A 160 0.52 -20.76 19.53
C GLY A 160 1.22 -19.41 19.81
N GLU A 161 2.11 -18.98 18.96
CA GLU A 161 2.82 -17.70 19.03
C GLU A 161 1.95 -16.59 18.37
N ALA A 162 0.70 -16.42 18.84
CA ALA A 162 -0.10 -15.27 18.43
C ALA A 162 0.48 -14.01 19.12
N ARG A 163 0.88 -13.01 18.34
CA ARG A 163 1.20 -11.67 18.83
C ARG A 163 -0.03 -10.91 19.24
#